data_859e10025c9338b9803b6908a477295f
#
_entry.id   859e10025c9338b9803b6908a477295f
#
_cell.length_a   1.000
_cell.length_b   1.000
_cell.length_c   1.000
_cell.angle_alpha   90.00
_cell.angle_beta   90.00
_cell.angle_gamma   90.00
#
_symmetry.space_group_name_H-M   'P 1'
#
loop_
_entity.id
_entity.type
_entity.pdbx_description
1 polymer ?
#
loop_
_entity_poly.entity_id
_entity_poly.type
_entity_poly.pdbx_seq_one_letter_code
_entity_poly.pdbx_strand_id
1 'polypeptide(L)'
;QQKAVVARRIERLQREAVRHFGSFDADRFVRLCARAAVATQQFHVLFGDVYHVYEAHGQEALLVQHVEEYILHGQMRAPAPTIMQHLLSYRDRMQDYAHIEELILHVDPLCLDLDRTLPLCTKHGLWRALAYVYDYVLQDRITVLALVLTHLDKHGEALFPILGAWLQIGR
;
A
#
# COMPACT_ATOMS: atom_id res chain seq x y z
N GLN A 1 2.77 -22.92 16.71
CA GLN A 1 4.19 -23.31 16.71
C GLN A 1 4.86 -23.07 15.35
N GLN A 2 4.24 -23.41 14.24
CA GLN A 2 4.82 -23.30 12.90
C GLN A 2 5.12 -21.84 12.49
N LYS A 3 4.23 -20.89 12.82
CA LYS A 3 4.43 -19.44 12.56
C LYS A 3 5.66 -18.88 13.28
N ALA A 4 5.91 -19.28 14.52
CA ALA A 4 7.07 -18.83 15.29
C ALA A 4 8.42 -19.36 14.73
N VAL A 5 8.42 -20.57 14.18
CA VAL A 5 9.60 -21.15 13.53
C VAL A 5 9.93 -20.39 12.24
N VAL A 6 8.92 -20.05 11.45
CA VAL A 6 9.10 -19.30 10.21
C VAL A 6 9.58 -17.88 10.51
N ALA A 7 9.01 -17.20 11.52
CA ALA A 7 9.45 -15.86 11.93
C ALA A 7 10.94 -15.85 12.31
N ARG A 8 11.38 -16.79 13.15
CA ARG A 8 12.82 -16.92 13.52
C ARG A 8 13.72 -17.19 12.31
N ARG A 9 13.22 -17.91 11.32
CA ARG A 9 13.97 -18.21 10.09
C ARG A 9 14.10 -16.96 9.22
N ILE A 10 13.06 -16.14 9.13
CA ILE A 10 13.08 -14.86 8.44
C ILE A 10 14.05 -13.90 9.13
N GLU A 11 13.97 -13.74 10.46
CA GLU A 11 14.92 -12.91 11.22
C GLU A 11 16.38 -13.35 11.07
N ARG A 12 16.62 -14.67 10.97
CA ARG A 12 17.96 -15.18 10.71
C ARG A 12 18.44 -14.81 9.31
N LEU A 13 17.60 -15.00 8.30
CA LEU A 13 17.91 -14.62 6.92
C LEU A 13 18.15 -13.11 6.77
N GLN A 14 17.39 -12.29 7.50
CA GLN A 14 17.61 -10.85 7.55
C GLN A 14 19.00 -10.50 8.10
N ARG A 15 19.36 -11.10 9.25
CA ARG A 15 20.68 -10.88 9.86
C ARG A 15 21.84 -11.34 8.98
N GLU A 16 21.67 -12.46 8.28
CA GLU A 16 22.67 -12.96 7.34
C GLU A 16 22.78 -12.05 6.11
N ALA A 17 21.66 -11.56 5.58
CA ALA A 17 21.64 -10.62 4.47
C ALA A 17 22.30 -9.29 4.82
N VAL A 18 22.02 -8.73 6.00
CA VAL A 18 22.69 -7.51 6.50
C VAL A 18 24.20 -7.69 6.58
N ARG A 19 24.68 -8.86 6.99
CA ARG A 19 26.14 -9.15 7.07
C ARG A 19 26.81 -9.28 5.70
N HIS A 20 26.06 -9.71 4.70
CA HIS A 20 26.56 -9.99 3.35
C HIS A 20 26.04 -9.02 2.28
N PHE A 21 25.53 -7.88 2.68
CA PHE A 21 24.84 -6.94 1.81
C PHE A 21 25.64 -6.53 0.57
N GLY A 22 26.95 -6.44 0.65
CA GLY A 22 27.81 -6.11 -0.50
C GLY A 22 27.99 -7.23 -1.54
N SER A 23 27.62 -8.47 -1.23
CA SER A 23 27.76 -9.64 -2.10
C SER A 23 26.43 -10.34 -2.41
N PHE A 24 25.32 -9.78 -1.97
CA PHE A 24 24.00 -10.42 -2.03
C PHE A 24 23.13 -9.79 -3.11
N ASP A 25 22.41 -10.63 -3.88
CA ASP A 25 21.39 -10.17 -4.81
C ASP A 25 20.19 -9.64 -4.03
N ALA A 26 20.13 -8.32 -3.89
CA ALA A 26 19.12 -7.61 -3.10
C ALA A 26 17.71 -7.86 -3.65
N ASP A 27 17.54 -7.88 -4.97
CA ASP A 27 16.26 -8.13 -5.63
C ASP A 27 15.73 -9.52 -5.29
N ARG A 28 16.55 -10.54 -5.43
CA ARG A 28 16.20 -11.92 -5.08
C ARG A 28 15.84 -12.06 -3.59
N PHE A 29 16.57 -11.38 -2.73
CA PHE A 29 16.32 -11.42 -1.28
C PHE A 29 14.98 -10.78 -0.91
N VAL A 30 14.68 -9.59 -1.47
CA VAL A 30 13.40 -8.90 -1.23
C VAL A 30 12.24 -9.76 -1.71
N ARG A 31 12.34 -10.35 -2.91
CA ARG A 31 11.30 -11.26 -3.41
C ARG A 31 11.08 -12.47 -2.50
N LEU A 32 12.14 -13.05 -1.97
CA LEU A 32 12.02 -14.16 -1.01
C LEU A 32 11.36 -13.73 0.30
N CYS A 33 11.75 -12.57 0.85
CA CYS A 33 11.14 -12.02 2.06
C CYS A 33 9.66 -11.67 1.83
N ALA A 34 9.33 -11.05 0.70
CA ALA A 34 7.96 -10.72 0.36
C ALA A 34 7.09 -11.97 0.21
N ARG A 35 7.57 -13.01 -0.49
CA ARG A 35 6.87 -14.30 -0.59
C ARG A 35 6.65 -14.95 0.77
N ALA A 36 7.67 -14.94 1.63
CA ALA A 36 7.56 -15.48 2.98
C ALA A 36 6.59 -14.67 3.85
N ALA A 37 6.61 -13.34 3.74
CA ALA A 37 5.71 -12.43 4.44
C ALA A 37 4.25 -12.63 4.01
N VAL A 38 3.99 -12.77 2.71
CA VAL A 38 2.67 -13.11 2.17
C VAL A 38 2.18 -14.45 2.73
N ALA A 39 3.02 -15.49 2.69
CA ALA A 39 2.67 -16.82 3.17
C ALA A 39 2.40 -16.89 4.68
N THR A 40 3.05 -16.03 5.46
CA THR A 40 2.95 -16.00 6.93
C THR A 40 2.08 -14.87 7.47
N GLN A 41 1.65 -13.95 6.62
CA GLN A 41 0.99 -12.69 6.99
C GLN A 41 1.81 -11.82 7.96
N GLN A 42 3.15 -11.95 7.91
CA GLN A 42 4.07 -11.20 8.77
C GLN A 42 4.80 -10.09 8.01
N PHE A 43 4.02 -9.19 7.43
CA PHE A 43 4.54 -8.09 6.59
C PHE A 43 5.41 -7.08 7.34
N HIS A 44 5.22 -6.93 8.66
CA HIS A 44 6.05 -6.04 9.49
C HIS A 44 7.53 -6.41 9.46
N VAL A 45 7.86 -7.66 9.17
CA VAL A 45 9.24 -8.13 9.06
C VAL A 45 9.98 -7.50 7.89
N LEU A 46 9.28 -7.20 6.77
CA LEU A 46 9.87 -6.53 5.60
C LEU A 46 10.26 -5.08 5.87
N PHE A 47 9.52 -4.39 6.75
CA PHE A 47 9.69 -2.97 7.00
C PHE A 47 10.38 -2.65 8.34
N GLY A 48 10.84 -3.64 9.07
CA GLY A 48 11.72 -3.45 10.22
C GLY A 48 13.17 -3.18 9.78
N ASP A 49 14.07 -4.02 10.24
CA ASP A 49 15.50 -3.87 9.97
C ASP A 49 15.85 -3.89 8.47
N VAL A 50 15.08 -4.62 7.65
CA VAL A 50 15.31 -4.72 6.20
C VAL A 50 15.11 -3.36 5.53
N TYR A 51 14.02 -2.65 5.85
CA TYR A 51 13.76 -1.33 5.28
C TYR A 51 14.92 -0.36 5.56
N HIS A 52 15.37 -0.27 6.80
CA HIS A 52 16.49 0.61 7.18
C HIS A 52 17.80 0.26 6.48
N VAL A 53 18.04 -1.01 6.23
CA VAL A 53 19.22 -1.44 5.47
C VAL A 53 19.17 -0.97 4.03
N TYR A 54 18.02 -1.13 3.38
CA TYR A 54 17.83 -0.67 2.00
C TYR A 54 17.87 0.86 1.89
N GLU A 55 17.27 1.57 2.84
CA GLU A 55 17.30 3.04 2.92
C GLU A 55 18.74 3.54 3.06
N ALA A 56 19.53 2.96 3.98
CA ALA A 56 20.93 3.33 4.21
C ALA A 56 21.84 3.10 2.99
N HIS A 57 21.46 2.18 2.09
CA HIS A 57 22.19 1.89 0.86
C HIS A 57 21.59 2.53 -0.39
N GLY A 58 20.58 3.39 -0.24
CA GLY A 58 19.94 4.06 -1.36
C GLY A 58 19.10 3.13 -2.27
N GLN A 59 18.73 1.95 -1.79
CA GLN A 59 17.94 0.95 -2.53
C GLN A 59 16.48 0.89 -2.08
N GLU A 60 16.00 1.92 -1.41
CA GLU A 60 14.61 2.03 -0.95
C GLU A 60 13.60 1.80 -2.10
N ALA A 61 13.90 2.36 -3.28
CA ALA A 61 13.05 2.22 -4.46
C ALA A 61 12.77 0.76 -4.83
N LEU A 62 13.78 -0.10 -4.75
CA LEU A 62 13.65 -1.52 -5.09
C LEU A 62 12.72 -2.25 -4.11
N LEU A 63 12.88 -1.98 -2.81
CA LEU A 63 12.01 -2.56 -1.78
C LEU A 63 10.57 -2.11 -1.94
N VAL A 64 10.36 -0.81 -2.14
CA VAL A 64 9.04 -0.21 -2.36
C VAL A 64 8.37 -0.84 -3.57
N GLN A 65 9.06 -0.89 -4.72
CA GLN A 65 8.52 -1.46 -5.95
C GLN A 65 8.02 -2.89 -5.74
N HIS A 66 8.80 -3.75 -5.09
CA HIS A 66 8.39 -5.13 -4.88
C HIS A 66 7.19 -5.28 -3.96
N VAL A 67 7.09 -4.48 -2.90
CA VAL A 67 5.92 -4.51 -2.02
C VAL A 67 4.67 -4.01 -2.74
N GLU A 68 4.80 -2.95 -3.53
CA GLU A 68 3.71 -2.42 -4.35
C GLU A 68 3.22 -3.46 -5.38
N GLU A 69 4.11 -4.21 -6.02
CA GLU A 69 3.71 -5.30 -6.91
C GLU A 69 2.77 -6.30 -6.22
N TYR A 70 3.04 -6.68 -4.96
CA TYR A 70 2.16 -7.58 -4.20
C TYR A 70 0.81 -6.95 -3.87
N ILE A 71 0.76 -5.65 -3.60
CA ILE A 71 -0.48 -4.91 -3.36
C ILE A 71 -1.30 -4.84 -4.65
N LEU A 72 -0.70 -4.37 -5.73
CA LEU A 72 -1.37 -4.16 -7.02
C LEU A 72 -1.89 -5.46 -7.65
N HIS A 73 -1.19 -6.58 -7.42
CA HIS A 73 -1.66 -7.91 -7.84
C HIS A 73 -2.67 -8.53 -6.86
N GLY A 74 -3.12 -7.81 -5.85
CA GLY A 74 -4.13 -8.28 -4.89
C GLY A 74 -3.66 -9.37 -3.93
N GLN A 75 -2.36 -9.63 -3.87
CA GLN A 75 -1.76 -10.63 -2.98
C GLN A 75 -1.60 -10.11 -1.54
N MET A 76 -1.59 -8.78 -1.38
CA MET A 76 -1.47 -8.08 -0.09
C MET A 76 -2.57 -7.02 0.01
N ARG A 77 -3.75 -7.41 0.50
CA ARG A 77 -4.88 -6.48 0.64
C ARG A 77 -4.91 -5.72 1.97
N ALA A 78 -4.30 -6.27 3.01
CA ALA A 78 -4.27 -5.67 4.35
C ALA A 78 -2.84 -5.57 4.87
N PRO A 79 -1.98 -4.72 4.27
CA PRO A 79 -0.66 -4.44 4.80
C PRO A 79 -0.76 -3.73 6.15
N ALA A 80 0.29 -3.83 6.99
CA ALA A 80 0.34 -3.05 8.23
C ALA A 80 0.29 -1.55 7.92
N PRO A 81 -0.38 -0.72 8.75
CA PRO A 81 -0.47 0.73 8.53
C PRO A 81 0.88 1.43 8.36
N THR A 82 1.91 0.95 9.07
CA THR A 82 3.28 1.46 8.94
C THR A 82 3.86 1.22 7.56
N ILE A 83 3.56 0.07 6.94
CA ILE A 83 3.98 -0.26 5.58
C ILE A 83 3.34 0.71 4.58
N MET A 84 2.02 0.85 4.66
CA MET A 84 1.30 1.78 3.79
C MET A 84 1.82 3.20 3.92
N GLN A 85 2.09 3.64 5.15
CA GLN A 85 2.61 4.97 5.41
C GLN A 85 3.99 5.20 4.77
N HIS A 86 4.87 4.21 4.80
CA HIS A 86 6.18 4.28 4.12
C HIS A 86 6.00 4.36 2.60
N LEU A 87 5.14 3.51 2.01
CA LEU A 87 4.88 3.53 0.57
C LEU A 87 4.31 4.88 0.12
N LEU A 88 3.27 5.37 0.80
CA LEU A 88 2.64 6.65 0.46
C LEU A 88 3.63 7.82 0.63
N SER A 89 4.43 7.84 1.70
CA SER A 89 5.45 8.87 1.92
C SER A 89 6.56 8.83 0.86
N TYR A 90 6.97 7.63 0.44
CA TYR A 90 7.94 7.49 -0.65
C TYR A 90 7.42 8.06 -1.95
N ARG A 91 6.19 7.70 -2.35
CA ARG A 91 5.56 8.19 -3.57
C ARG A 91 5.23 9.68 -3.53
N ASP A 92 4.87 10.23 -2.35
CA ASP A 92 4.69 11.68 -2.17
C ASP A 92 6.00 12.45 -2.41
N ARG A 93 7.13 11.95 -1.89
CA ARG A 93 8.47 12.53 -2.21
C ARG A 93 8.79 12.49 -3.70
N MET A 94 8.36 11.46 -4.40
CA MET A 94 8.53 11.31 -5.85
C MET A 94 7.49 12.07 -6.67
N GLN A 95 6.50 12.69 -6.02
CA GLN A 95 5.36 13.39 -6.65
C GLN A 95 4.53 12.48 -7.59
N ASP A 96 4.50 11.19 -7.30
CA ASP A 96 3.77 10.19 -8.08
C ASP A 96 2.38 9.93 -7.50
N TYR A 97 1.51 10.92 -7.64
CA TYR A 97 0.17 10.92 -7.04
C TYR A 97 -0.78 9.91 -7.68
N ALA A 98 -0.61 9.63 -8.97
CA ALA A 98 -1.42 8.63 -9.65
C ALA A 98 -1.17 7.23 -9.05
N HIS A 99 0.07 6.92 -8.72
CA HIS A 99 0.44 5.66 -8.08
C HIS A 99 -0.05 5.57 -6.63
N ILE A 100 -0.03 6.70 -5.90
CA ILE A 100 -0.63 6.79 -4.55
C ILE A 100 -2.12 6.43 -4.61
N GLU A 101 -2.86 7.03 -5.54
CA GLU A 101 -4.28 6.75 -5.70
C GLU A 101 -4.53 5.28 -6.01
N GLU A 102 -3.75 4.69 -6.92
CA GLU A 102 -3.86 3.28 -7.29
C GLU A 102 -3.57 2.35 -6.11
N LEU A 103 -2.53 2.60 -5.31
CA LEU A 103 -2.22 1.82 -4.12
C LEU A 103 -3.37 1.83 -3.10
N ILE A 104 -3.95 3.02 -2.84
CA ILE A 104 -5.07 3.15 -1.90
C ILE A 104 -6.27 2.33 -2.35
N LEU A 105 -6.56 2.28 -3.65
CA LEU A 105 -7.69 1.53 -4.20
C LEU A 105 -7.51 0.00 -4.13
N HIS A 106 -6.27 -0.49 -3.99
CA HIS A 106 -5.97 -1.93 -3.93
C HIS A 106 -5.85 -2.51 -2.53
N VAL A 107 -5.86 -1.68 -1.49
CA VAL A 107 -5.76 -2.13 -0.10
C VAL A 107 -7.10 -2.01 0.62
N ASP A 108 -7.25 -2.78 1.70
CA ASP A 108 -8.35 -2.58 2.64
C ASP A 108 -8.18 -1.20 3.31
N PRO A 109 -9.16 -0.29 3.19
CA PRO A 109 -9.04 1.06 3.75
C PRO A 109 -8.87 1.08 5.27
N LEU A 110 -9.23 -0.01 5.97
CA LEU A 110 -9.02 -0.14 7.42
C LEU A 110 -7.54 -0.24 7.81
N CYS A 111 -6.64 -0.53 6.87
CA CYS A 111 -5.19 -0.50 7.11
C CYS A 111 -4.53 0.85 6.83
N LEU A 112 -5.31 1.86 6.44
CA LEU A 112 -4.81 3.22 6.21
C LEU A 112 -4.81 4.03 7.50
N ASP A 113 -3.78 4.84 7.68
CA ASP A 113 -3.77 5.93 8.67
C ASP A 113 -4.57 7.10 8.07
N LEU A 114 -5.85 7.20 8.47
CA LEU A 114 -6.78 8.18 7.89
C LEU A 114 -6.34 9.62 8.16
N ASP A 115 -5.75 9.90 9.34
CA ASP A 115 -5.32 11.25 9.73
C ASP A 115 -4.22 11.79 8.80
N ARG A 116 -3.49 10.90 8.13
CA ARG A 116 -2.45 11.25 7.15
C ARG A 116 -2.91 11.07 5.71
N THR A 117 -3.68 10.02 5.44
CA THR A 117 -4.11 9.68 4.08
C THR A 117 -5.13 10.69 3.54
N LEU A 118 -6.13 11.09 4.35
CA LEU A 118 -7.17 12.03 3.90
C LEU A 118 -6.60 13.41 3.54
N PRO A 119 -5.75 14.05 4.38
CA PRO A 119 -5.12 15.30 4.01
C PRO A 119 -4.24 15.20 2.75
N LEU A 120 -3.50 14.10 2.59
CA LEU A 120 -2.68 13.85 1.40
C LEU A 120 -3.55 13.79 0.14
N CYS A 121 -4.61 12.98 0.17
CA CYS A 121 -5.53 12.85 -0.95
C CYS A 121 -6.26 14.16 -1.27
N THR A 122 -6.68 14.91 -0.26
CA THR A 122 -7.34 16.21 -0.43
C THR A 122 -6.41 17.23 -1.05
N LYS A 123 -5.18 17.32 -0.55
CA LYS A 123 -4.17 18.27 -1.04
C LYS A 123 -3.85 18.06 -2.52
N HIS A 124 -3.81 16.82 -2.97
CA HIS A 124 -3.42 16.47 -4.34
C HIS A 124 -4.60 16.10 -5.25
N GLY A 125 -5.83 16.25 -4.76
CA GLY A 125 -7.03 16.02 -5.56
C GLY A 125 -7.24 14.57 -5.99
N LEU A 126 -6.84 13.60 -5.15
CA LEU A 126 -6.98 12.16 -5.40
C LEU A 126 -8.41 11.73 -5.06
N TRP A 127 -9.34 12.16 -5.89
CA TRP A 127 -10.78 12.06 -5.59
C TRP A 127 -11.30 10.62 -5.58
N ARG A 128 -10.72 9.70 -6.38
CA ARG A 128 -11.12 8.28 -6.38
C ARG A 128 -10.75 7.62 -5.05
N ALA A 129 -9.55 7.90 -4.54
CA ALA A 129 -9.11 7.42 -3.24
C ALA A 129 -9.96 8.02 -2.11
N LEU A 130 -10.29 9.32 -2.17
CA LEU A 130 -11.19 9.96 -1.21
C LEU A 130 -12.57 9.30 -1.24
N ALA A 131 -13.17 9.14 -2.41
CA ALA A 131 -14.46 8.49 -2.56
C ALA A 131 -14.46 7.07 -1.99
N TYR A 132 -13.42 6.29 -2.27
CA TYR A 132 -13.25 4.94 -1.75
C TYR A 132 -13.18 4.89 -0.22
N VAL A 133 -12.37 5.76 0.40
CA VAL A 133 -12.24 5.82 1.86
C VAL A 133 -13.53 6.31 2.52
N TYR A 134 -14.17 7.36 1.99
CA TYR A 134 -15.43 7.88 2.53
C TYR A 134 -16.57 6.85 2.44
N ASP A 135 -16.69 6.13 1.33
CA ASP A 135 -17.73 5.10 1.17
C ASP A 135 -17.49 3.91 2.11
N TYR A 136 -16.27 3.39 2.13
CA TYR A 136 -15.98 2.13 2.82
C TYR A 136 -15.78 2.29 4.33
N VAL A 137 -15.03 3.30 4.79
CA VAL A 137 -14.68 3.46 6.20
C VAL A 137 -15.66 4.36 6.93
N LEU A 138 -15.94 5.53 6.36
CA LEU A 138 -16.76 6.54 6.99
C LEU A 138 -18.24 6.36 6.69
N GLN A 139 -18.60 5.55 5.68
CA GLN A 139 -19.96 5.33 5.20
C GLN A 139 -20.70 6.64 4.88
N ASP A 140 -19.95 7.68 4.53
CA ASP A 140 -20.44 9.01 4.20
C ASP A 140 -20.71 9.14 2.69
N ARG A 141 -21.84 8.58 2.26
CA ARG A 141 -22.28 8.60 0.87
C ARG A 141 -22.60 10.00 0.35
N ILE A 142 -22.92 10.94 1.24
CA ILE A 142 -23.22 12.33 0.84
C ILE A 142 -21.92 12.99 0.37
N THR A 143 -20.84 12.87 1.13
CA THR A 143 -19.52 13.39 0.72
C THR A 143 -19.03 12.71 -0.55
N VAL A 144 -19.22 11.41 -0.69
CA VAL A 144 -18.85 10.69 -1.93
C VAL A 144 -19.65 11.22 -3.12
N LEU A 145 -20.97 11.40 -2.99
CA LEU A 145 -21.79 11.95 -4.05
C LEU A 145 -21.35 13.38 -4.44
N ALA A 146 -21.03 14.22 -3.46
CA ALA A 146 -20.51 15.55 -3.71
C ALA A 146 -19.17 15.54 -4.46
N LEU A 147 -18.25 14.65 -4.08
CA LEU A 147 -16.97 14.44 -4.78
C LEU A 147 -17.19 14.00 -6.23
N VAL A 148 -18.09 13.02 -6.44
CA VAL A 148 -18.44 12.52 -7.77
C VAL A 148 -19.00 13.66 -8.62
N LEU A 149 -19.98 14.41 -8.13
CA LEU A 149 -20.61 15.50 -8.87
C LEU A 149 -19.62 16.62 -9.20
N THR A 150 -18.71 16.95 -8.27
CA THR A 150 -17.70 17.98 -8.49
C THR A 150 -16.69 17.60 -9.60
N HIS A 151 -16.43 16.31 -9.77
CA HIS A 151 -15.45 15.80 -10.73
C HIS A 151 -16.07 15.20 -11.99
N LEU A 152 -17.40 15.14 -12.08
CA LEU A 152 -18.15 14.54 -13.20
C LEU A 152 -17.75 15.19 -14.54
N ASP A 153 -17.63 16.51 -14.58
CA ASP A 153 -17.29 17.26 -15.78
C ASP A 153 -15.85 17.00 -16.27
N LYS A 154 -14.96 16.57 -15.36
CA LYS A 154 -13.53 16.37 -15.66
C LYS A 154 -13.18 14.91 -15.95
N HIS A 155 -13.92 13.96 -15.39
CA HIS A 155 -13.58 12.55 -15.39
C HIS A 155 -14.79 11.62 -15.56
N GLY A 156 -15.81 12.04 -16.31
CA GLY A 156 -17.11 11.38 -16.41
C GLY A 156 -17.06 9.86 -16.64
N GLU A 157 -16.17 9.37 -17.49
CA GLU A 157 -16.06 7.93 -17.76
C GLU A 157 -15.52 7.11 -16.57
N ALA A 158 -14.64 7.69 -15.76
CA ALA A 158 -14.03 7.00 -14.61
C ALA A 158 -14.99 6.88 -13.40
N LEU A 159 -16.12 7.61 -13.43
CA LEU A 159 -17.11 7.64 -12.35
C LEU A 159 -18.23 6.59 -12.52
N PHE A 160 -18.48 6.15 -13.74
CA PHE A 160 -19.53 5.16 -14.03
C PHE A 160 -19.39 3.85 -13.24
N PRO A 161 -18.17 3.27 -13.07
CA PRO A 161 -18.02 2.06 -12.27
C PRO A 161 -18.42 2.25 -10.80
N ILE A 162 -18.09 3.41 -10.20
CA ILE A 162 -18.43 3.73 -8.80
C ILE A 162 -19.95 3.89 -8.64
N LEU A 163 -20.58 4.64 -9.52
CA LEU A 163 -22.04 4.81 -9.53
C LEU A 163 -22.75 3.49 -9.83
N GLY A 164 -22.23 2.68 -10.75
CA GLY A 164 -22.76 1.37 -11.08
C GLY A 164 -22.74 0.40 -9.92
N ALA A 165 -21.66 0.37 -9.15
CA ALA A 165 -21.54 -0.44 -7.94
C ALA A 165 -22.57 0.00 -6.88
N TRP A 166 -22.82 1.28 -6.71
CA TRP A 166 -23.81 1.81 -5.77
C TRP A 166 -25.24 1.47 -6.13
N LEU A 167 -25.56 1.53 -7.43
CA LEU A 167 -26.91 1.19 -7.91
C LEU A 167 -27.21 -0.30 -7.78
N GLN A 168 -26.19 -1.17 -7.76
CA GLN A 168 -26.36 -2.61 -7.57
C GLN A 168 -26.52 -3.02 -6.10
N ILE A 169 -26.00 -2.25 -5.14
CA ILE A 169 -26.15 -2.54 -3.70
C ILE A 169 -27.56 -2.22 -3.18
N GLY A 170 -28.33 -1.44 -3.93
CA GLY A 170 -29.73 -1.08 -3.59
C GLY A 170 -30.80 -2.08 -4.06
N ARG A 171 -30.39 -3.25 -4.56
CA ARG A 171 -31.26 -4.38 -4.90
C ARG A 171 -30.95 -5.57 -4.01
#